data_1022bb9fb4f938abcc93eaa4afb10183
#
_entry.id   1022bb9fb4f938abcc93eaa4afb10183
#
_cell.length_a   1.000
_cell.length_b   1.000
_cell.length_c   1.000
_cell.angle_alpha   90.00
_cell.angle_beta   90.00
_cell.angle_gamma   90.00
#
_symmetry.space_group_name_H-M   'P 1'
#
loop_
_entity.id
_entity.type
_entity.pdbx_description
1 polymer ?
#
loop_
_entity_poly.entity_id
_entity_poly.type
_entity_poly.pdbx_seq_one_letter_code
_entity_poly.pdbx_strand_id
1 'polypeptide(L)'
;MPPVFIKTNKDARDFFFSPMNFQYKKSLILKNPPEGRVYKSKVVLDNHKVMANILENCIPYFNGDDPTWSYGKYNLFGITSPTRVFYDLFTELRGFVYDYQSDDVWMQSWVNYHMPDEVLKWHNHEWEYHGYISIRPHNTVTMFKDKEIKNEIGNVYIGPGNRYHEVKVVEDFDTPRITIGFDLTLTPTTASANIGLIPFPR
;
A
#
# COMPACT_ATOMS: atom_id res chain seq x y z
N MET A 1 7.16 22.24 15.15
CA MET A 1 7.50 21.53 16.40
C MET A 1 8.99 21.68 16.65
N PRO A 2 9.47 21.87 17.88
CA PRO A 2 10.90 21.88 18.15
C PRO A 2 11.45 20.45 17.90
N PRO A 3 12.71 20.30 17.47
CA PRO A 3 13.30 18.98 17.25
C PRO A 3 13.36 18.18 18.56
N VAL A 4 12.90 16.93 18.52
CA VAL A 4 12.98 16.00 19.66
C VAL A 4 14.37 15.37 19.62
N PHE A 5 15.16 15.58 20.66
CA PHE A 5 16.49 14.96 20.81
C PHE A 5 16.37 13.67 21.61
N ILE A 6 16.59 12.52 20.96
CA ILE A 6 16.69 11.22 21.62
C ILE A 6 18.12 11.09 22.16
N LYS A 7 18.30 11.23 23.49
CA LYS A 7 19.62 11.21 24.14
C LYS A 7 19.98 9.86 24.74
N THR A 8 19.01 9.00 25.02
CA THR A 8 19.22 7.71 25.69
C THR A 8 18.34 6.62 25.09
N ASN A 9 18.68 5.35 25.33
CA ASN A 9 17.84 4.22 24.95
C ASN A 9 16.44 4.25 25.63
N LYS A 10 16.36 4.89 26.81
CA LYS A 10 15.10 5.10 27.51
C LYS A 10 14.25 6.12 26.76
N ASP A 11 14.83 7.25 26.34
CA ASP A 11 14.12 8.28 25.58
C ASP A 11 13.62 7.74 24.24
N ALA A 12 14.41 6.89 23.57
CA ALA A 12 14.00 6.19 22.37
C ALA A 12 12.81 5.28 22.64
N ARG A 13 12.86 4.50 23.73
CA ARG A 13 11.78 3.60 24.11
C ARG A 13 10.51 4.38 24.48
N ASP A 14 10.63 5.45 25.24
CA ASP A 14 9.52 6.32 25.63
C ASP A 14 8.93 7.07 24.42
N PHE A 15 9.75 7.41 23.44
CA PHE A 15 9.28 8.03 22.19
C PHE A 15 8.56 7.05 21.26
N PHE A 16 9.11 5.85 21.06
CA PHE A 16 8.54 4.86 20.13
C PHE A 16 7.45 3.99 20.74
N PHE A 17 7.45 3.79 22.06
CA PHE A 17 6.55 2.88 22.76
C PHE A 17 5.71 3.57 23.86
N SER A 18 5.85 4.88 24.04
CA SER A 18 4.91 5.61 24.85
C SER A 18 3.51 5.42 24.25
N PRO A 19 2.50 4.99 25.04
CA PRO A 19 1.14 5.07 24.59
C PRO A 19 0.87 6.56 24.38
N MET A 20 1.04 7.05 23.14
CA MET A 20 0.45 8.31 22.78
C MET A 20 -1.02 8.13 23.11
N ASN A 21 -1.60 9.05 23.88
CA ASN A 21 -3.04 9.08 24.14
C ASN A 21 -3.75 9.34 22.82
N PHE A 22 -3.81 8.31 21.98
CA PHE A 22 -4.66 8.28 20.81
C PHE A 22 -6.09 8.19 21.33
N GLN A 23 -6.74 9.33 21.48
CA GLN A 23 -8.18 9.32 21.59
C GLN A 23 -8.68 8.66 20.30
N TYR A 24 -9.33 7.52 20.46
CA TYR A 24 -10.06 6.81 19.44
C TYR A 24 -11.08 7.81 18.83
N LYS A 25 -10.67 8.56 17.84
CA LYS A 25 -11.65 9.13 16.93
C LYS A 25 -12.17 7.93 16.15
N LYS A 26 -13.43 7.54 16.46
CA LYS A 26 -14.22 6.68 15.61
C LYS A 26 -13.85 6.98 14.18
N SER A 27 -13.43 5.95 13.41
CA SER A 27 -13.08 6.09 12.00
C SER A 27 -14.03 7.11 11.37
N LEU A 28 -13.47 8.20 10.87
CA LEU A 28 -14.25 9.21 10.16
C LEU A 28 -14.80 8.50 8.93
N ILE A 29 -16.00 7.96 9.05
CA ILE A 29 -16.76 7.53 7.87
C ILE A 29 -16.92 8.81 7.08
N LEU A 30 -16.13 8.97 6.05
CA LEU A 30 -16.23 10.09 5.12
C LEU A 30 -17.68 10.09 4.62
N LYS A 31 -18.46 11.09 4.96
CA LYS A 31 -19.88 11.15 4.61
C LYS A 31 -20.09 11.09 3.09
N ASN A 32 -19.11 11.52 2.30
CA ASN A 32 -19.02 11.41 0.85
C ASN A 32 -17.56 11.17 0.47
N PRO A 33 -17.06 9.92 0.53
CA PRO A 33 -15.69 9.64 0.12
C PRO A 33 -15.51 10.02 -1.36
N PRO A 34 -14.37 10.62 -1.73
CA PRO A 34 -14.10 10.93 -3.12
C PRO A 34 -14.14 9.64 -3.95
N GLU A 35 -14.62 9.74 -5.18
CA GLU A 35 -14.59 8.61 -6.11
C GLU A 35 -13.16 8.14 -6.35
N GLY A 36 -12.95 6.81 -6.48
CA GLY A 36 -11.62 6.28 -6.73
C GLY A 36 -11.05 6.75 -8.07
N ARG A 37 -9.76 7.11 -8.08
CA ARG A 37 -9.01 7.58 -9.25
C ARG A 37 -7.93 6.59 -9.67
N VAL A 38 -7.57 6.64 -10.94
CA VAL A 38 -6.43 5.91 -11.49
C VAL A 38 -5.41 6.92 -12.01
N TYR A 39 -4.20 6.80 -11.53
CA TYR A 39 -3.03 7.55 -11.98
C TYR A 39 -2.11 6.66 -12.81
N LYS A 40 -1.15 7.26 -13.51
CA LYS A 40 -0.14 6.54 -14.28
C LYS A 40 1.25 6.86 -13.75
N SER A 41 1.90 5.88 -13.13
CA SER A 41 3.25 6.03 -12.61
C SER A 41 4.29 5.95 -13.73
N LYS A 42 5.03 7.03 -13.92
CA LYS A 42 6.17 7.05 -14.84
C LYS A 42 7.32 6.19 -14.29
N VAL A 43 7.55 6.22 -12.98
CA VAL A 43 8.61 5.43 -12.35
C VAL A 43 8.40 3.94 -12.60
N VAL A 44 7.16 3.44 -12.47
CA VAL A 44 6.84 2.05 -12.76
C VAL A 44 6.98 1.75 -14.24
N LEU A 45 6.47 2.59 -15.13
CA LEU A 45 6.59 2.39 -16.59
C LEU A 45 8.04 2.20 -17.01
N ASP A 46 8.94 3.01 -16.48
CA ASP A 46 10.36 2.98 -16.82
C ASP A 46 11.10 1.80 -16.14
N ASN A 47 10.60 1.27 -15.01
CA ASN A 47 11.38 0.37 -14.16
C ASN A 47 10.66 -0.93 -13.73
N HIS A 48 9.46 -1.24 -14.23
CA HIS A 48 8.65 -2.38 -13.76
C HIS A 48 9.38 -3.72 -13.75
N LYS A 49 10.25 -3.98 -14.72
CA LYS A 49 11.05 -5.23 -14.79
C LYS A 49 12.06 -5.31 -13.64
N VAL A 50 12.74 -4.20 -13.34
CA VAL A 50 13.70 -4.13 -12.22
C VAL A 50 12.96 -4.26 -10.89
N MET A 51 11.81 -3.60 -10.75
CA MET A 51 10.97 -3.70 -9.54
C MET A 51 10.49 -5.14 -9.33
N ALA A 52 9.95 -5.79 -10.39
CA ALA A 52 9.51 -7.18 -10.31
C ALA A 52 10.66 -8.09 -9.86
N ASN A 53 11.84 -7.95 -10.44
CA ASN A 53 13.02 -8.74 -10.08
C ASN A 53 13.43 -8.54 -8.62
N ILE A 54 13.45 -7.29 -8.12
CA ILE A 54 13.77 -7.01 -6.71
C ILE A 54 12.74 -7.68 -5.79
N LEU A 55 11.44 -7.55 -6.09
CA LEU A 55 10.37 -8.13 -5.27
C LEU A 55 10.46 -9.66 -5.27
N GLU A 56 10.68 -10.30 -6.41
CA GLU A 56 10.85 -11.75 -6.53
C GLU A 56 12.04 -12.27 -5.71
N ASN A 57 13.14 -11.54 -5.69
CA ASN A 57 14.31 -11.90 -4.88
C ASN A 57 14.09 -11.68 -3.37
N CYS A 58 13.18 -10.81 -2.97
CA CYS A 58 12.83 -10.58 -1.57
C CYS A 58 11.85 -11.61 -0.99
N ILE A 59 11.00 -12.21 -1.83
CA ILE A 59 9.95 -13.14 -1.39
C ILE A 59 10.46 -14.26 -0.48
N PRO A 60 11.54 -14.99 -0.81
CA PRO A 60 12.02 -16.07 0.04
C PRO A 60 12.38 -15.66 1.47
N TYR A 61 12.66 -14.37 1.68
CA TYR A 61 13.09 -13.85 2.98
C TYR A 61 11.93 -13.28 3.81
N PHE A 62 10.85 -12.81 3.19
CA PHE A 62 9.81 -12.06 3.86
C PHE A 62 8.44 -12.72 3.82
N ASN A 63 8.23 -13.64 2.90
CA ASN A 63 6.91 -14.19 2.61
C ASN A 63 6.64 -15.53 3.31
N GLY A 64 7.61 -16.39 3.42
CA GLY A 64 7.29 -17.80 3.64
C GLY A 64 6.42 -18.33 2.48
N ASP A 65 5.30 -18.97 2.81
CA ASP A 65 4.35 -19.53 1.83
C ASP A 65 3.14 -18.59 1.55
N ASP A 66 3.17 -17.34 2.02
CA ASP A 66 2.04 -16.42 1.90
C ASP A 66 2.16 -15.59 0.60
N PRO A 67 1.22 -15.74 -0.37
CA PRO A 67 1.25 -14.98 -1.62
C PRO A 67 0.98 -13.47 -1.45
N THR A 68 0.49 -13.06 -0.27
CA THR A 68 0.31 -11.64 0.09
C THR A 68 1.30 -11.27 1.19
N TRP A 69 2.57 -11.21 0.83
CA TRP A 69 3.62 -10.99 1.80
C TRP A 69 3.70 -9.55 2.31
N SER A 70 4.22 -9.41 3.51
CA SER A 70 4.31 -8.21 4.33
C SER A 70 2.98 -7.64 4.86
N TYR A 71 1.81 -8.14 4.47
CA TYR A 71 0.56 -7.66 5.01
C TYR A 71 0.50 -7.80 6.54
N GLY A 72 0.32 -6.68 7.22
CA GLY A 72 0.27 -6.62 8.69
C GLY A 72 1.59 -6.90 9.42
N LYS A 73 2.68 -7.22 8.71
CA LYS A 73 3.98 -7.55 9.32
C LYS A 73 5.04 -6.50 9.08
N TYR A 74 5.23 -6.14 7.83
CA TYR A 74 6.25 -5.19 7.38
C TYR A 74 5.60 -4.14 6.48
N ASN A 75 6.20 -2.95 6.42
CA ASN A 75 5.88 -2.00 5.37
C ASN A 75 6.82 -2.23 4.19
N LEU A 76 6.26 -2.49 3.00
CA LEU A 76 7.06 -2.75 1.80
C LEU A 76 8.02 -1.60 1.50
N PHE A 77 7.55 -0.35 1.53
CA PHE A 77 8.41 0.81 1.30
C PHE A 77 9.43 1.02 2.42
N GLY A 78 9.10 0.63 3.65
CA GLY A 78 10.07 0.62 4.77
C GLY A 78 11.25 -0.32 4.51
N ILE A 79 11.02 -1.44 3.82
CA ILE A 79 12.05 -2.42 3.49
C ILE A 79 12.79 -2.04 2.21
N THR A 80 12.09 -1.57 1.19
CA THR A 80 12.62 -1.41 -0.18
C THR A 80 13.12 -0.01 -0.50
N SER A 81 12.72 1.02 0.25
CA SER A 81 13.13 2.41 0.00
C SER A 81 14.65 2.69 0.04
N PRO A 82 15.53 1.85 0.62
CA PRO A 82 16.96 1.99 0.40
C PRO A 82 17.37 1.82 -1.06
N THR A 83 16.56 1.17 -1.89
CA THR A 83 16.80 1.10 -3.34
C THR A 83 16.24 2.34 -4.04
N ARG A 84 17.01 2.91 -4.95
CA ARG A 84 16.63 4.15 -5.63
C ARG A 84 15.27 4.07 -6.30
N VAL A 85 14.98 2.98 -6.99
CA VAL A 85 13.75 2.81 -7.76
C VAL A 85 12.49 2.80 -6.89
N PHE A 86 12.55 2.21 -5.69
CA PHE A 86 11.42 2.22 -4.75
C PHE A 86 11.32 3.53 -3.99
N TYR A 87 12.43 4.21 -3.73
CA TYR A 87 12.41 5.56 -3.18
C TYR A 87 11.73 6.55 -4.15
N ASP A 88 12.08 6.47 -5.44
CA ASP A 88 11.47 7.31 -6.47
C ASP A 88 9.97 7.01 -6.62
N LEU A 89 9.57 5.73 -6.57
CA LEU A 89 8.15 5.32 -6.56
C LEU A 89 7.40 5.86 -5.33
N PHE A 90 8.00 5.75 -4.16
CA PHE A 90 7.43 6.30 -2.93
C PHE A 90 7.19 7.80 -3.04
N THR A 91 8.16 8.53 -3.61
CA THR A 91 8.07 9.97 -3.82
C THR A 91 6.97 10.34 -4.82
N GLU A 92 6.86 9.59 -5.94
CA GLU A 92 5.80 9.79 -6.93
C GLU A 92 4.41 9.48 -6.35
N LEU A 93 4.29 8.38 -5.60
CA LEU A 93 3.05 7.99 -4.93
C LEU A 93 2.55 9.07 -3.97
N ARG A 94 3.46 9.74 -3.24
CA ARG A 94 3.09 10.89 -2.41
C ARG A 94 2.36 11.95 -3.21
N GLY A 95 2.85 12.31 -4.39
CA GLY A 95 2.18 13.27 -5.27
C GLY A 95 0.76 12.84 -5.62
N PHE A 96 0.54 11.56 -5.96
CA PHE A 96 -0.80 11.04 -6.27
C PHE A 96 -1.73 11.04 -5.06
N VAL A 97 -1.23 10.65 -3.90
CA VAL A 97 -2.03 10.65 -2.66
C VAL A 97 -2.47 12.06 -2.30
N TYR A 98 -1.59 13.06 -2.43
CA TYR A 98 -1.94 14.45 -2.13
C TYR A 98 -2.85 15.10 -3.17
N ASP A 99 -2.78 14.68 -4.44
CA ASP A 99 -3.77 15.08 -5.44
C ASP A 99 -5.16 14.48 -5.16
N TYR A 100 -5.18 13.26 -4.60
CA TYR A 100 -6.42 12.57 -4.29
C TYR A 100 -7.11 13.10 -3.02
N GLN A 101 -6.34 13.36 -1.96
CA GLN A 101 -6.81 13.82 -0.66
C GLN A 101 -5.76 14.75 0.00
N SER A 102 -6.18 15.62 0.93
CA SER A 102 -5.33 16.69 1.45
C SER A 102 -4.76 16.47 2.85
N ASP A 103 -5.20 15.41 3.54
CA ASP A 103 -4.81 15.16 4.92
C ASP A 103 -3.46 14.42 5.01
N ASP A 104 -2.72 14.64 6.09
CA ASP A 104 -1.57 13.81 6.42
C ASP A 104 -2.04 12.42 6.80
N VAL A 105 -1.43 11.39 6.21
CA VAL A 105 -1.82 10.00 6.41
C VAL A 105 -0.64 9.14 6.85
N TRP A 106 -0.97 7.98 7.36
CA TRP A 106 -0.05 6.88 7.60
C TRP A 106 -0.33 5.79 6.59
N MET A 107 0.70 5.12 6.13
CA MET A 107 0.58 4.10 5.11
C MET A 107 1.09 2.75 5.59
N GLN A 108 0.30 1.72 5.37
CA GLN A 108 0.76 0.34 5.27
C GLN A 108 0.90 -0.04 3.80
N SER A 109 1.89 -0.86 3.46
CA SER A 109 2.06 -1.37 2.12
C SER A 109 2.60 -2.80 2.11
N TRP A 110 2.13 -3.58 1.14
CA TRP A 110 2.49 -4.98 0.97
C TRP A 110 2.59 -5.33 -0.52
N VAL A 111 3.06 -6.54 -0.84
CA VAL A 111 3.03 -7.05 -2.21
C VAL A 111 2.04 -8.21 -2.33
N ASN A 112 1.29 -8.21 -3.40
CA ASN A 112 0.52 -9.36 -3.88
C ASN A 112 1.34 -10.05 -4.99
N TYR A 113 1.62 -11.33 -4.78
CA TYR A 113 2.39 -12.17 -5.67
C TYR A 113 1.56 -13.42 -5.95
N HIS A 114 0.69 -13.34 -6.97
CA HIS A 114 -0.41 -14.26 -7.17
C HIS A 114 -0.32 -14.98 -8.51
N MET A 115 -0.50 -16.31 -8.48
CA MET A 115 -0.87 -17.10 -9.65
C MET A 115 -2.36 -16.89 -9.98
N PRO A 116 -2.87 -17.35 -11.15
CA PRO A 116 -4.26 -17.10 -11.55
C PRO A 116 -5.32 -17.54 -10.55
N ASP A 117 -5.10 -18.63 -9.81
CA ASP A 117 -6.03 -19.19 -8.80
C ASP A 117 -5.92 -18.52 -7.43
N GLU A 118 -4.86 -17.74 -7.20
CA GLU A 118 -4.58 -17.06 -5.94
C GLU A 118 -5.08 -15.60 -5.89
N VAL A 119 -5.62 -15.07 -7.00
CA VAL A 119 -6.06 -13.66 -7.04
C VAL A 119 -7.17 -13.37 -6.03
N LEU A 120 -7.16 -12.16 -5.51
CA LEU A 120 -8.04 -11.74 -4.42
C LEU A 120 -9.51 -11.72 -4.87
N LYS A 121 -10.36 -12.40 -4.09
CA LYS A 121 -11.83 -12.43 -4.26
C LYS A 121 -12.44 -11.18 -3.64
N TRP A 122 -13.78 -11.04 -3.71
CA TRP A 122 -14.51 -9.90 -3.17
C TRP A 122 -14.14 -9.59 -1.71
N HIS A 123 -13.55 -8.42 -1.48
CA HIS A 123 -13.19 -7.91 -0.17
C HIS A 123 -13.20 -6.38 -0.17
N ASN A 124 -13.02 -5.79 1.00
CA ASN A 124 -12.82 -4.37 1.22
C ASN A 124 -11.78 -4.17 2.33
N HIS A 125 -11.41 -2.93 2.59
CA HIS A 125 -10.46 -2.54 3.62
C HIS A 125 -11.13 -1.70 4.70
N GLU A 126 -10.64 -1.82 5.93
CA GLU A 126 -11.20 -1.08 7.08
C GLU A 126 -10.64 0.35 7.20
N TRP A 127 -9.60 0.66 6.46
CA TRP A 127 -8.93 1.95 6.47
C TRP A 127 -9.67 3.00 5.62
N GLU A 128 -9.37 4.29 5.85
CA GLU A 128 -10.04 5.38 5.13
C GLU A 128 -9.85 5.28 3.63
N TYR A 129 -8.63 4.96 3.18
CA TYR A 129 -8.32 4.82 1.76
C TYR A 129 -7.54 3.54 1.50
N HIS A 130 -7.70 3.03 0.31
CA HIS A 130 -7.00 1.88 -0.23
C HIS A 130 -6.48 2.18 -1.62
N GLY A 131 -5.36 1.56 -1.98
CA GLY A 131 -4.84 1.64 -3.33
C GLY A 131 -3.97 0.46 -3.72
N TYR A 132 -3.67 0.40 -5.00
CA TYR A 132 -2.71 -0.57 -5.52
C TYR A 132 -1.91 0.00 -6.69
N ILE A 133 -0.70 -0.54 -6.89
CA ILE A 133 0.23 -0.19 -7.95
C ILE A 133 0.47 -1.43 -8.80
N SER A 134 0.25 -1.35 -10.10
CA SER A 134 0.40 -2.47 -11.05
C SER A 134 1.82 -2.54 -11.59
N ILE A 135 2.62 -3.50 -11.10
CA ILE A 135 4.01 -3.74 -11.52
C ILE A 135 4.06 -4.73 -12.70
N ARG A 136 3.47 -5.90 -12.53
CA ARG A 136 3.29 -6.94 -13.55
C ARG A 136 1.84 -7.45 -13.44
N PRO A 137 0.86 -6.74 -14.00
CA PRO A 137 -0.54 -7.04 -13.77
C PRO A 137 -1.08 -8.21 -14.58
N HIS A 138 -0.39 -8.64 -15.65
CA HIS A 138 -0.91 -9.56 -16.67
C HIS A 138 -2.23 -9.07 -17.27
N ASN A 139 -2.98 -9.95 -17.94
CA ASN A 139 -4.31 -9.61 -18.44
C ASN A 139 -5.37 -9.83 -17.35
N THR A 140 -5.42 -8.90 -16.41
CA THR A 140 -6.37 -8.91 -15.29
C THR A 140 -7.16 -7.62 -15.22
N VAL A 141 -8.32 -7.68 -14.58
CA VAL A 141 -9.16 -6.51 -14.27
C VAL A 141 -9.45 -6.45 -12.78
N THR A 142 -9.53 -5.24 -12.21
CA THR A 142 -10.08 -5.02 -10.88
C THR A 142 -11.55 -4.65 -11.03
N MET A 143 -12.42 -5.49 -10.47
CA MET A 143 -13.87 -5.32 -10.50
C MET A 143 -14.33 -4.57 -9.25
N PHE A 144 -15.15 -3.56 -9.44
CA PHE A 144 -15.96 -2.92 -8.41
C PHE A 144 -17.44 -3.20 -8.72
N LYS A 145 -18.35 -2.89 -7.81
CA LYS A 145 -19.79 -3.10 -8.04
C LYS A 145 -20.35 -2.29 -9.23
N ASP A 146 -19.75 -1.16 -9.51
CA ASP A 146 -20.22 -0.14 -10.46
C ASP A 146 -19.31 0.10 -11.66
N LYS A 147 -18.07 -0.41 -11.61
CA LYS A 147 -17.09 -0.26 -12.70
C LYS A 147 -16.02 -1.36 -12.67
N GLU A 148 -15.30 -1.46 -13.76
CA GLU A 148 -14.07 -2.26 -13.85
C GLU A 148 -12.88 -1.38 -14.23
N ILE A 149 -11.69 -1.80 -13.82
CA ILE A 149 -10.42 -1.15 -14.17
C ILE A 149 -9.52 -2.21 -14.77
N LYS A 150 -9.18 -2.06 -16.05
CA LYS A 150 -8.14 -2.88 -16.68
C LYS A 150 -6.80 -2.59 -15.99
N ASN A 151 -6.15 -3.64 -15.51
CA ASN A 151 -4.88 -3.51 -14.85
C ASN A 151 -3.75 -3.42 -15.88
N GLU A 152 -3.15 -2.26 -16.00
CA GLU A 152 -2.02 -2.01 -16.90
C GLU A 152 -0.78 -1.66 -16.09
N ILE A 153 0.41 -1.96 -16.63
CA ILE A 153 1.69 -1.57 -16.01
C ILE A 153 1.68 -0.06 -15.72
N GLY A 154 2.04 0.31 -14.50
CA GLY A 154 2.09 1.69 -14.05
C GLY A 154 0.76 2.27 -13.59
N ASN A 155 -0.36 1.54 -13.67
CA ASN A 155 -1.60 2.01 -13.05
C ASN A 155 -1.46 2.06 -11.53
N VAL A 156 -1.87 3.18 -10.94
CA VAL A 156 -1.98 3.40 -9.50
C VAL A 156 -3.42 3.79 -9.21
N TYR A 157 -4.16 2.89 -8.58
CA TYR A 157 -5.50 3.18 -8.11
C TYR A 157 -5.44 3.72 -6.68
N ILE A 158 -6.26 4.73 -6.38
CA ILE A 158 -6.51 5.24 -5.03
C ILE A 158 -8.01 5.45 -4.90
N GLY A 159 -8.60 4.94 -3.82
CA GLY A 159 -10.04 5.06 -3.57
C GLY A 159 -10.40 4.85 -2.11
N PRO A 160 -11.71 4.95 -1.77
CA PRO A 160 -12.20 4.65 -0.43
C PRO A 160 -11.93 3.20 -0.05
N GLY A 161 -11.42 2.98 1.19
CA GLY A 161 -11.08 1.65 1.68
C GLY A 161 -12.27 0.70 1.78
N ASN A 162 -13.44 1.21 2.17
CA ASN A 162 -14.66 0.42 2.32
C ASN A 162 -15.30 -0.04 0.99
N ARG A 163 -14.67 0.27 -0.14
CA ARG A 163 -15.18 -0.10 -1.45
C ARG A 163 -14.84 -1.53 -1.80
N TYR A 164 -15.87 -2.39 -1.90
CA TYR A 164 -15.72 -3.78 -2.28
C TYR A 164 -15.15 -3.93 -3.68
N HIS A 165 -14.17 -4.80 -3.81
CA HIS A 165 -13.53 -5.12 -5.08
C HIS A 165 -12.98 -6.56 -5.11
N GLU A 166 -12.72 -7.07 -6.31
CA GLU A 166 -12.02 -8.32 -6.57
C GLU A 166 -11.10 -8.17 -7.78
N VAL A 167 -10.19 -9.11 -7.95
CA VAL A 167 -9.40 -9.25 -9.17
C VAL A 167 -9.94 -10.40 -10.00
N LYS A 168 -10.14 -10.18 -11.30
CA LYS A 168 -10.48 -11.24 -12.26
C LYS A 168 -9.35 -11.44 -13.26
N VAL A 169 -9.04 -12.69 -13.52
CA VAL A 169 -8.14 -13.12 -14.59
C VAL A 169 -8.96 -13.15 -15.87
N VAL A 170 -8.49 -12.43 -16.89
CA VAL A 170 -9.09 -12.42 -18.23
C VAL A 170 -8.44 -13.47 -19.12
N GLU A 171 -7.14 -13.67 -18.92
CA GLU A 171 -6.34 -14.67 -19.62
C GLU A 171 -5.31 -15.25 -18.63
N ASP A 172 -5.19 -16.57 -18.62
CA ASP A 172 -4.25 -17.29 -17.74
C ASP A 172 -2.80 -16.89 -18.03
N PHE A 173 -1.98 -16.97 -17.00
CA PHE A 173 -0.56 -16.65 -17.05
C PHE A 173 0.25 -17.68 -16.24
N ASP A 174 1.50 -17.87 -16.62
CA ASP A 174 2.45 -18.82 -16.07
C ASP A 174 3.51 -18.22 -15.13
N THR A 175 3.52 -16.90 -15.00
CA THR A 175 4.40 -16.15 -14.09
C THR A 175 3.57 -15.28 -13.17
N PRO A 176 3.93 -15.13 -11.88
CA PRO A 176 3.08 -14.46 -10.92
C PRO A 176 2.74 -13.02 -11.30
N ARG A 177 1.49 -12.66 -11.10
CA ARG A 177 1.04 -11.27 -11.07
C ARG A 177 1.66 -10.56 -9.88
N ILE A 178 2.20 -9.35 -10.09
CA ILE A 178 2.81 -8.54 -9.04
C ILE A 178 2.11 -7.19 -8.95
N THR A 179 1.54 -6.89 -7.79
CA THR A 179 1.06 -5.55 -7.45
C THR A 179 1.49 -5.18 -6.03
N ILE A 180 1.69 -3.89 -5.80
CA ILE A 180 1.89 -3.35 -4.46
C ILE A 180 0.55 -2.83 -3.99
N GLY A 181 0.00 -3.41 -2.91
CA GLY A 181 -1.16 -2.89 -2.22
C GLY A 181 -0.73 -1.89 -1.14
N PHE A 182 -1.59 -0.92 -0.85
CA PHE A 182 -1.40 -0.01 0.27
C PHE A 182 -2.73 0.46 0.84
N ASP A 183 -2.73 0.65 2.16
CA ASP A 183 -3.82 1.25 2.90
C ASP A 183 -3.33 2.54 3.55
N LEU A 184 -4.22 3.54 3.61
CA LEU A 184 -3.93 4.83 4.20
C LEU A 184 -4.92 5.10 5.33
N THR A 185 -4.40 5.53 6.48
CA THR A 185 -5.21 5.93 7.62
C THR A 185 -4.85 7.34 8.07
N LEU A 186 -5.88 8.08 8.47
CA LEU A 186 -5.73 9.42 9.05
C LEU A 186 -5.19 9.37 10.48
N THR A 187 -5.47 8.28 11.18
CA THR A 187 -5.11 8.15 12.60
C THR A 187 -4.59 6.75 12.88
N PRO A 188 -3.28 6.57 13.14
CA PRO A 188 -2.77 5.29 13.59
C PRO A 188 -3.40 4.95 14.95
N THR A 189 -3.89 3.72 15.10
CA THR A 189 -4.48 3.22 16.34
C THR A 189 -3.47 2.39 17.13
N THR A 190 -3.73 2.10 18.40
CA THR A 190 -2.93 1.16 19.18
C THR A 190 -2.94 -0.26 18.59
N ALA A 191 -4.03 -0.64 17.93
CA ALA A 191 -4.11 -1.89 17.16
C ALA A 191 -3.12 -1.89 15.97
N SER A 192 -2.82 -0.73 15.40
CA SER A 192 -1.84 -0.57 14.33
C SER A 192 -0.38 -0.59 14.80
N ALA A 193 -0.10 -0.68 16.10
CA ALA A 193 1.26 -0.81 16.61
C ALA A 193 1.96 -2.11 16.15
N ASN A 194 1.18 -3.12 15.77
CA ASN A 194 1.68 -4.37 15.22
C ASN A 194 1.69 -4.38 13.68
N ILE A 195 1.25 -3.29 13.05
CA ILE A 195 1.20 -3.12 11.59
C ILE A 195 2.33 -2.18 11.20
N GLY A 196 3.07 -2.50 10.17
CA GLY A 196 4.21 -1.70 9.70
C GLY A 196 3.78 -0.36 9.07
N LEU A 197 3.12 0.51 9.86
CA LEU A 197 2.73 1.85 9.41
C LEU A 197 3.94 2.77 9.33
N ILE A 198 4.05 3.49 8.23
CA ILE A 198 5.00 4.60 8.10
C ILE A 198 4.26 5.92 7.91
N PRO A 199 4.76 7.04 8.47
CA PRO A 199 4.19 8.34 8.20
C PRO A 199 4.36 8.68 6.72
N PHE A 200 3.32 9.27 6.15
CA PHE A 200 3.28 9.68 4.76
C PHE A 200 3.02 11.21 4.70
N PRO A 201 3.99 12.03 5.19
CA PRO A 201 3.83 13.47 5.30
C PRO A 201 3.91 14.15 3.93
N ARG A 202 3.34 15.36 3.86
CA ARG A 202 3.47 16.25 2.70
C ARG A 202 4.92 16.60 2.36
#